data_946e98835437910222558158c05d123e
#
_entry.id   946e98835437910222558158c05d123e
#
_cell.length_a   1.000
_cell.length_b   1.000
_cell.length_c   1.000
_cell.angle_alpha   90.00
_cell.angle_beta   90.00
_cell.angle_gamma   90.00
#
_symmetry.space_group_name_H-M   'P 1'
#
loop_
_entity.id
_entity.type
_entity.pdbx_description
1 polymer ?
#
loop_
_entity_poly.entity_id
_entity_poly.type
_entity_poly.pdbx_seq_one_letter_code
_entity_poly.pdbx_strand_id
1 'polypeptide(L)'
;MKRARQESIPDKIQRYKGVILVVSIPLLLISFVLFLMPRSPAAPKLMTTEDMSTVAVGRKTVPGGLGPRSYAVIFDAGSSGSRVHVYCFDKNLDLVHIGKELELFVQKKPGLSSYAEDPKEAANSLVSLLEQAESAVPVELRQSTPVRVGATAGLRTLGDETAEEILQAVRDLLRDKSSLKSQPDWVTVLDGTQEGAYQWVTINYLLGRLGKKYSKTVGVVDLGGGSVQMAYAISESDAAKSPRTSDGEEKYVKELLLKGTKYYLYVHSYLHYGLLAARAEILKVAEGSSSCVLNGYHGTYKYGGGEFPANGLPSGASFAECRSDVVKALRVDEPACTHMKCTFAGVWNGGGGDGQKNLFVASFFFDRAAEMQTIPTDKPIELLIDGLGPWQEITLVKKVQYGDALVEAAWPLGSAIEVASLT
;
A
#
# COMPACT_ATOMS: atom_id res chain seq x y z
N MET A 1 -55.02 66.95 0.47
CA MET A 1 -54.61 65.57 0.61
C MET A 1 -54.51 64.95 -0.78
N LYS A 2 -53.27 64.76 -1.31
CA LYS A 2 -53.02 64.04 -2.60
C LYS A 2 -52.98 62.57 -2.32
N ARG A 3 -53.96 61.80 -2.82
CA ARG A 3 -53.91 60.30 -2.77
C ARG A 3 -52.74 59.81 -3.65
N ALA A 4 -51.83 59.15 -3.06
CA ALA A 4 -50.76 58.42 -3.78
C ALA A 4 -51.40 57.29 -4.60
N ARG A 5 -51.24 57.35 -5.91
CA ARG A 5 -51.77 56.35 -6.86
C ARG A 5 -50.87 55.12 -6.69
N GLN A 6 -51.45 54.02 -6.27
CA GLN A 6 -50.74 52.75 -6.11
C GLN A 6 -50.35 52.20 -7.51
N GLU A 7 -49.10 52.18 -7.85
CA GLU A 7 -48.58 51.65 -9.14
C GLU A 7 -48.94 50.17 -9.30
N SER A 8 -49.52 49.84 -10.44
CA SER A 8 -49.87 48.46 -10.76
C SER A 8 -48.58 47.60 -11.05
N ILE A 9 -48.66 46.27 -10.90
CA ILE A 9 -47.57 45.35 -11.20
C ILE A 9 -47.02 45.50 -12.62
N PRO A 10 -47.88 45.68 -13.68
CA PRO A 10 -47.41 45.95 -15.04
C PRO A 10 -46.60 47.23 -15.17
N ASP A 11 -46.96 48.31 -14.48
CA ASP A 11 -46.25 49.60 -14.52
C ASP A 11 -44.84 49.45 -13.90
N LYS A 12 -44.69 48.69 -12.83
CA LYS A 12 -43.40 48.37 -12.20
C LYS A 12 -42.53 47.53 -13.13
N ILE A 13 -43.11 46.53 -13.79
CA ILE A 13 -42.35 45.68 -14.76
C ILE A 13 -41.84 46.52 -15.91
N GLN A 14 -42.68 47.46 -16.44
CA GLN A 14 -42.27 48.31 -17.56
C GLN A 14 -41.20 49.32 -17.17
N ARG A 15 -41.22 49.84 -15.94
CA ARG A 15 -40.21 50.74 -15.39
C ARG A 15 -38.84 50.06 -15.16
N TYR A 16 -38.85 48.79 -14.76
CA TYR A 16 -37.62 48.03 -14.48
C TYR A 16 -37.25 47.08 -15.62
N LYS A 17 -37.89 47.16 -16.79
CA LYS A 17 -37.66 46.28 -17.94
C LYS A 17 -36.19 46.17 -18.32
N GLY A 18 -35.44 47.28 -18.31
CA GLY A 18 -33.99 47.28 -18.60
C GLY A 18 -33.18 46.51 -17.56
N VAL A 19 -33.49 46.70 -16.27
CA VAL A 19 -32.76 46.00 -15.17
C VAL A 19 -33.11 44.52 -15.19
N ILE A 20 -34.37 44.17 -15.43
CA ILE A 20 -34.78 42.75 -15.53
C ILE A 20 -34.08 42.07 -16.70
N LEU A 21 -33.96 42.71 -17.87
CA LEU A 21 -33.24 42.15 -19.02
C LEU A 21 -31.72 41.98 -18.74
N VAL A 22 -31.09 42.96 -18.10
CA VAL A 22 -29.65 42.92 -17.79
C VAL A 22 -29.31 41.79 -16.79
N VAL A 23 -30.24 41.46 -15.88
CA VAL A 23 -30.01 40.39 -14.89
C VAL A 23 -30.48 39.03 -15.40
N SER A 24 -31.62 38.97 -16.12
CA SER A 24 -32.19 37.68 -16.56
C SER A 24 -31.41 37.04 -17.71
N ILE A 25 -30.82 37.83 -18.63
CA ILE A 25 -30.06 37.29 -19.76
C ILE A 25 -28.79 36.58 -19.29
N PRO A 26 -27.91 37.13 -18.42
CA PRO A 26 -26.78 36.39 -17.88
C PRO A 26 -27.17 35.14 -17.08
N LEU A 27 -28.24 35.21 -16.29
CA LEU A 27 -28.75 34.06 -15.53
C LEU A 27 -29.25 32.94 -16.43
N LEU A 28 -29.93 33.25 -17.51
CA LEU A 28 -30.36 32.29 -18.52
C LEU A 28 -29.19 31.71 -19.26
N LEU A 29 -28.19 32.50 -19.61
CA LEU A 29 -26.95 32.03 -20.25
C LEU A 29 -26.14 31.09 -19.32
N ILE A 30 -26.01 31.45 -18.06
CA ILE A 30 -25.36 30.57 -17.05
C ILE A 30 -26.15 29.27 -16.89
N SER A 31 -27.46 29.32 -16.77
CA SER A 31 -28.31 28.13 -16.68
C SER A 31 -28.20 27.26 -17.95
N PHE A 32 -28.13 27.89 -19.13
CA PHE A 32 -28.00 27.22 -20.42
C PHE A 32 -26.60 26.57 -20.56
N VAL A 33 -25.55 27.27 -20.14
CA VAL A 33 -24.16 26.68 -20.10
C VAL A 33 -24.11 25.52 -19.14
N LEU A 34 -24.70 25.63 -17.94
CA LEU A 34 -24.76 24.54 -16.96
C LEU A 34 -25.60 23.36 -17.44
N PHE A 35 -26.62 23.62 -18.28
CA PHE A 35 -27.45 22.58 -18.88
C PHE A 35 -26.76 21.89 -20.06
N LEU A 36 -25.97 22.63 -20.85
CA LEU A 36 -25.20 22.12 -21.99
C LEU A 36 -23.82 21.60 -21.60
N MET A 37 -23.33 21.88 -20.40
CA MET A 37 -22.15 21.20 -19.93
C MET A 37 -22.42 19.71 -20.03
N PRO A 38 -21.62 18.96 -20.83
CA PRO A 38 -21.72 17.51 -20.81
C PRO A 38 -21.57 17.14 -19.34
N ARG A 39 -22.61 16.55 -18.77
CA ARG A 39 -22.47 15.83 -17.50
C ARG A 39 -21.41 14.81 -17.83
N SER A 40 -20.20 15.01 -17.31
CA SER A 40 -19.13 14.02 -17.42
C SER A 40 -19.81 12.67 -17.14
N PRO A 41 -19.67 11.67 -18.02
CA PRO A 41 -20.10 10.33 -17.66
C PRO A 41 -19.50 10.12 -16.29
N ALA A 42 -20.34 9.74 -15.32
CA ALA A 42 -19.96 9.63 -13.92
C ALA A 42 -18.56 9.01 -13.91
N ALA A 43 -17.58 9.75 -13.36
CA ALA A 43 -16.22 9.23 -13.26
C ALA A 43 -16.37 7.80 -12.76
N PRO A 44 -15.73 6.81 -13.39
CA PRO A 44 -15.88 5.44 -12.96
C PRO A 44 -15.66 5.50 -11.47
N LYS A 45 -16.67 5.09 -10.71
CA LYS A 45 -16.67 5.21 -9.26
C LYS A 45 -15.37 4.55 -8.79
N LEU A 46 -14.40 5.38 -8.39
CA LEU A 46 -13.40 4.90 -7.45
C LEU A 46 -14.23 4.20 -6.39
N MET A 47 -14.02 2.89 -6.16
CA MET A 47 -14.79 2.13 -5.19
C MET A 47 -14.72 2.92 -3.89
N THR A 48 -15.73 3.75 -3.66
CA THR A 48 -15.87 4.47 -2.40
C THR A 48 -16.17 3.43 -1.34
N THR A 49 -15.91 3.76 -0.10
CA THR A 49 -16.21 2.90 1.05
C THR A 49 -17.62 2.30 1.02
N GLU A 50 -18.55 2.86 0.25
CA GLU A 50 -19.93 2.38 0.08
C GLU A 50 -20.08 1.30 -1.00
N ASP A 51 -19.29 1.32 -2.08
CA ASP A 51 -19.35 0.29 -3.14
C ASP A 51 -18.60 -1.01 -2.75
N MET A 52 -17.67 -0.96 -1.80
CA MET A 52 -17.04 -2.15 -1.22
C MET A 52 -18.01 -2.98 -0.35
N SER A 53 -19.16 -2.44 0.03
CA SER A 53 -20.17 -3.15 0.84
C SER A 53 -20.80 -4.34 0.10
N THR A 54 -20.73 -4.42 -1.23
CA THR A 54 -21.29 -5.52 -2.01
C THR A 54 -20.38 -6.74 -2.13
N VAL A 55 -19.10 -6.64 -1.79
CA VAL A 55 -18.16 -7.78 -1.68
C VAL A 55 -18.12 -8.33 -0.24
N ALA A 56 -18.94 -7.82 0.64
CA ALA A 56 -19.08 -8.29 2.01
C ALA A 56 -19.60 -9.74 2.00
N VAL A 57 -18.68 -10.69 2.06
CA VAL A 57 -19.01 -12.03 2.54
C VAL A 57 -19.36 -11.86 4.01
N GLY A 58 -20.68 -11.83 4.28
CA GLY A 58 -21.24 -11.57 5.60
C GLY A 58 -20.70 -12.52 6.67
N ARG A 59 -19.59 -12.14 7.28
CA ARG A 59 -19.17 -12.70 8.55
C ARG A 59 -19.76 -11.79 9.62
N LYS A 60 -20.74 -12.29 10.36
CA LYS A 60 -21.32 -11.57 11.49
C LYS A 60 -20.21 -11.37 12.51
N THR A 61 -19.77 -10.12 12.67
CA THR A 61 -19.01 -9.73 13.87
C THR A 61 -19.93 -9.92 15.05
N VAL A 62 -19.56 -10.79 15.98
CA VAL A 62 -20.30 -10.98 17.22
C VAL A 62 -19.98 -9.80 18.12
N PRO A 63 -20.95 -8.97 18.53
CA PRO A 63 -20.66 -7.88 19.46
C PRO A 63 -20.17 -8.48 20.78
N GLY A 64 -18.91 -8.13 21.16
CA GLY A 64 -18.41 -8.22 22.52
C GLY A 64 -18.64 -9.52 23.31
N GLY A 65 -18.37 -10.70 22.76
CA GLY A 65 -18.37 -11.94 23.54
C GLY A 65 -17.23 -11.95 24.56
N LEU A 66 -17.52 -12.27 25.82
CA LEU A 66 -16.61 -12.43 26.97
C LEU A 66 -15.67 -13.65 26.82
N GLY A 67 -15.01 -13.80 25.66
CA GLY A 67 -14.02 -14.84 25.42
C GLY A 67 -12.59 -14.33 25.66
N PRO A 68 -11.61 -15.24 25.81
CA PRO A 68 -10.20 -14.86 25.89
C PRO A 68 -9.81 -14.08 24.63
N ARG A 69 -9.14 -12.95 24.84
CA ARG A 69 -8.62 -12.07 23.78
C ARG A 69 -7.11 -12.17 23.75
N SER A 70 -6.53 -12.22 22.55
CA SER A 70 -5.10 -12.11 22.34
C SER A 70 -4.80 -10.83 21.53
N TYR A 71 -3.74 -10.13 21.91
CA TYR A 71 -3.26 -8.95 21.22
C TYR A 71 -1.95 -9.26 20.51
N ALA A 72 -1.69 -8.54 19.43
CA ALA A 72 -0.39 -8.53 18.76
C ALA A 72 -0.04 -7.10 18.36
N VAL A 73 1.22 -6.71 18.59
CA VAL A 73 1.77 -5.41 18.23
C VAL A 73 2.83 -5.62 17.16
N ILE A 74 2.65 -4.98 16.02
CA ILE A 74 3.57 -5.09 14.89
C ILE A 74 4.06 -3.71 14.49
N PHE A 75 5.39 -3.52 14.53
CA PHE A 75 6.02 -2.35 13.94
C PHE A 75 6.43 -2.66 12.52
N ASP A 76 5.99 -1.82 11.59
CA ASP A 76 6.47 -1.76 10.21
C ASP A 76 7.49 -0.63 10.11
N ALA A 77 8.77 -0.98 10.07
CA ALA A 77 9.88 -0.05 9.90
C ALA A 77 10.21 0.11 8.41
N GLY A 78 9.35 0.84 7.71
CA GLY A 78 9.44 1.06 6.27
C GLY A 78 10.47 2.13 5.87
N SER A 79 10.80 2.17 4.58
CA SER A 79 11.71 3.16 3.99
C SER A 79 11.19 4.61 4.02
N SER A 80 9.86 4.80 4.08
CA SER A 80 9.19 6.10 4.06
C SER A 80 8.70 6.58 5.43
N GLY A 81 8.76 5.72 6.45
CA GLY A 81 8.28 6.00 7.80
C GLY A 81 8.15 4.72 8.61
N SER A 82 8.04 4.87 9.92
CA SER A 82 7.76 3.78 10.86
C SER A 82 6.29 3.82 11.24
N ARG A 83 5.67 2.64 11.34
CA ARG A 83 4.26 2.47 11.70
C ARG A 83 4.14 1.46 12.82
N VAL A 84 3.13 1.63 13.67
CA VAL A 84 2.72 0.59 14.62
C VAL A 84 1.27 0.21 14.38
N HIS A 85 1.03 -1.08 14.39
CA HIS A 85 -0.27 -1.71 14.27
C HIS A 85 -0.54 -2.53 15.53
N VAL A 86 -1.71 -2.37 16.12
CA VAL A 86 -2.17 -3.24 17.21
C VAL A 86 -3.45 -3.91 16.78
N TYR A 87 -3.47 -5.23 16.90
CA TYR A 87 -4.62 -6.06 16.59
C TYR A 87 -5.08 -6.82 17.82
N CYS A 88 -6.38 -7.05 17.91
CA CYS A 88 -7.00 -7.92 18.92
C CYS A 88 -7.73 -9.05 18.22
N PHE A 89 -7.53 -10.27 18.68
CA PHE A 89 -8.14 -11.48 18.13
C PHE A 89 -8.96 -12.23 19.19
N ASP A 90 -9.99 -12.91 18.74
CA ASP A 90 -10.67 -13.93 19.52
C ASP A 90 -9.96 -15.30 19.41
N LYS A 91 -10.50 -16.31 20.10
CA LYS A 91 -9.99 -17.69 20.07
C LYS A 91 -9.97 -18.37 18.68
N ASN A 92 -10.68 -17.82 17.70
CA ASN A 92 -10.72 -18.33 16.33
C ASN A 92 -9.79 -17.54 15.39
N LEU A 93 -9.01 -16.61 15.95
CA LEU A 93 -8.21 -15.64 15.20
C LEU A 93 -9.06 -14.72 14.31
N ASP A 94 -10.31 -14.43 14.72
CA ASP A 94 -11.09 -13.39 14.08
C ASP A 94 -10.81 -12.04 14.79
N LEU A 95 -10.71 -10.96 13.99
CA LEU A 95 -10.44 -9.62 14.53
C LEU A 95 -11.57 -9.14 15.44
N VAL A 96 -11.20 -8.56 16.56
CA VAL A 96 -12.09 -7.98 17.58
C VAL A 96 -11.75 -6.49 17.75
N HIS A 97 -12.78 -5.69 17.98
CA HIS A 97 -12.61 -4.24 18.16
C HIS A 97 -11.68 -3.86 19.32
N ILE A 98 -10.83 -2.89 19.06
CA ILE A 98 -10.06 -2.10 20.01
C ILE A 98 -10.73 -0.73 20.05
N GLY A 99 -11.59 -0.49 21.05
CA GLY A 99 -12.46 0.69 21.05
C GLY A 99 -13.49 0.65 19.94
N LYS A 100 -13.41 1.57 18.98
CA LYS A 100 -14.32 1.66 17.82
C LYS A 100 -13.77 1.00 16.56
N GLU A 101 -12.48 0.74 16.51
CA GLU A 101 -11.76 0.25 15.34
C GLU A 101 -11.32 -1.21 15.54
N LEU A 102 -11.02 -1.92 14.47
CA LEU A 102 -10.45 -3.28 14.51
C LEU A 102 -8.92 -3.26 14.59
N GLU A 103 -8.32 -2.08 14.46
CA GLU A 103 -6.89 -1.87 14.41
C GLU A 103 -6.55 -0.52 15.03
N LEU A 104 -5.52 -0.45 15.90
CA LEU A 104 -4.83 0.79 16.14
C LEU A 104 -3.73 0.94 15.09
N PHE A 105 -3.77 2.03 14.32
CA PHE A 105 -2.75 2.38 13.33
C PHE A 105 -2.18 3.77 13.63
N VAL A 106 -0.86 3.85 13.81
CA VAL A 106 -0.14 5.13 13.96
C VAL A 106 1.12 5.12 13.13
N GLN A 107 1.39 6.24 12.46
CA GLN A 107 2.57 6.42 11.61
C GLN A 107 3.40 7.60 12.07
N LYS A 108 4.73 7.46 11.98
CA LYS A 108 5.73 8.52 12.17
C LYS A 108 6.73 8.54 11.02
N LYS A 109 7.13 9.74 10.61
CA LYS A 109 8.20 9.97 9.61
C LYS A 109 9.37 10.67 10.27
N PRO A 110 10.59 10.47 9.76
CA PRO A 110 10.98 9.53 8.70
C PRO A 110 11.05 8.07 9.17
N GLY A 111 11.40 7.13 8.27
CA GLY A 111 11.66 5.73 8.63
C GLY A 111 13.03 5.51 9.27
N LEU A 112 13.26 4.31 9.85
CA LEU A 112 14.49 3.99 10.57
C LEU A 112 15.76 4.16 9.72
N SER A 113 15.70 3.87 8.42
CA SER A 113 16.84 4.00 7.51
C SER A 113 17.37 5.45 7.35
N SER A 114 16.58 6.45 7.76
CA SER A 114 17.04 7.84 7.77
C SER A 114 17.98 8.18 8.91
N TYR A 115 18.15 7.26 9.87
CA TYR A 115 19.00 7.41 11.05
C TYR A 115 20.21 6.45 10.99
N ALA A 116 20.72 6.15 9.80
CA ALA A 116 21.80 5.18 9.60
C ALA A 116 23.07 5.50 10.42
N GLU A 117 23.35 6.79 10.67
CA GLU A 117 24.50 7.26 11.43
C GLU A 117 24.23 7.35 12.95
N ASP A 118 22.98 7.21 13.39
CA ASP A 118 22.57 7.27 14.81
C ASP A 118 21.54 6.18 15.15
N PRO A 119 21.98 4.94 15.38
CA PRO A 119 21.09 3.82 15.73
C PRO A 119 20.27 4.06 16.99
N LYS A 120 20.78 4.85 17.98
CA LYS A 120 20.04 5.19 19.19
C LYS A 120 18.87 6.13 18.89
N GLU A 121 19.08 7.14 18.05
CA GLU A 121 18.01 8.04 17.64
C GLU A 121 16.98 7.31 16.76
N ALA A 122 17.42 6.36 15.91
CA ALA A 122 16.53 5.46 15.19
C ALA A 122 15.57 4.75 16.17
N ALA A 123 16.10 4.10 17.20
CA ALA A 123 15.30 3.45 18.23
C ALA A 123 14.41 4.43 19.00
N ASN A 124 14.94 5.59 19.42
CA ASN A 124 14.17 6.62 20.13
C ASN A 124 12.99 7.15 19.30
N SER A 125 13.12 7.16 17.98
CA SER A 125 12.03 7.55 17.09
C SER A 125 10.76 6.69 17.25
N LEU A 126 10.90 5.45 17.74
CA LEU A 126 9.80 4.52 17.96
C LEU A 126 9.10 4.69 19.31
N VAL A 127 9.67 5.41 20.29
CA VAL A 127 9.13 5.51 21.66
C VAL A 127 7.68 5.94 21.68
N SER A 128 7.33 7.00 20.94
CA SER A 128 5.94 7.50 20.92
C SER A 128 4.95 6.52 20.27
N LEU A 129 5.42 5.68 19.35
CA LEU A 129 4.61 4.61 18.74
C LEU A 129 4.41 3.47 19.75
N LEU A 130 5.46 3.12 20.51
CA LEU A 130 5.40 2.09 21.56
C LEU A 130 4.40 2.49 22.66
N GLU A 131 4.48 3.74 23.15
CA GLU A 131 3.56 4.26 24.17
C GLU A 131 2.09 4.18 23.71
N GLN A 132 1.81 4.53 22.45
CA GLN A 132 0.46 4.43 21.89
C GLN A 132 0.01 2.97 21.76
N ALA A 133 0.89 2.08 21.30
CA ALA A 133 0.58 0.65 21.23
C ALA A 133 0.26 0.07 22.62
N GLU A 134 1.09 0.37 23.62
CA GLU A 134 0.85 -0.11 24.98
C GLU A 134 -0.43 0.45 25.59
N SER A 135 -0.82 1.69 25.24
CA SER A 135 -2.08 2.27 25.71
C SER A 135 -3.32 1.54 25.18
N ALA A 136 -3.22 0.89 24.04
CA ALA A 136 -4.30 0.11 23.43
C ALA A 136 -4.42 -1.31 23.99
N VAL A 137 -3.36 -1.81 24.66
CA VAL A 137 -3.34 -3.16 25.24
C VAL A 137 -3.64 -3.07 26.74
N PRO A 138 -4.65 -3.81 27.25
CA PRO A 138 -4.92 -3.91 28.70
C PRO A 138 -3.66 -4.29 29.48
N VAL A 139 -3.43 -3.62 30.61
CA VAL A 139 -2.18 -3.76 31.38
C VAL A 139 -1.89 -5.20 31.75
N GLU A 140 -2.94 -5.97 32.12
CA GLU A 140 -2.86 -7.38 32.51
C GLU A 140 -2.48 -8.31 31.35
N LEU A 141 -2.66 -7.87 30.10
CA LEU A 141 -2.35 -8.67 28.91
C LEU A 141 -1.01 -8.31 28.27
N ARG A 142 -0.37 -7.21 28.68
CA ARG A 142 0.85 -6.71 28.02
C ARG A 142 1.98 -7.73 28.04
N GLN A 143 2.24 -8.38 29.16
CA GLN A 143 3.32 -9.39 29.28
C GLN A 143 3.09 -10.64 28.44
N SER A 144 1.84 -10.92 28.03
CA SER A 144 1.49 -12.00 27.11
C SER A 144 1.35 -11.54 25.66
N THR A 145 1.33 -10.22 25.40
CA THR A 145 1.15 -9.63 24.09
C THR A 145 2.48 -9.56 23.35
N PRO A 146 2.67 -10.31 22.25
CA PRO A 146 3.88 -10.23 21.46
C PRO A 146 4.02 -8.89 20.76
N VAL A 147 5.26 -8.37 20.75
CA VAL A 147 5.68 -7.24 19.92
C VAL A 147 6.72 -7.69 18.90
N ARG A 148 6.46 -7.46 17.63
CA ARG A 148 7.39 -7.69 16.52
C ARG A 148 7.78 -6.38 15.85
N VAL A 149 9.03 -6.29 15.39
CA VAL A 149 9.51 -5.19 14.55
C VAL A 149 10.04 -5.78 13.27
N GLY A 150 9.34 -5.54 12.17
CA GLY A 150 9.76 -5.91 10.83
C GLY A 150 10.31 -4.68 10.11
N ALA A 151 11.61 -4.64 9.89
CA ALA A 151 12.20 -3.65 9.01
C ALA A 151 12.18 -4.17 7.56
N THR A 152 11.83 -3.29 6.62
CA THR A 152 11.65 -3.68 5.23
C THR A 152 12.76 -3.13 4.32
N ALA A 153 12.49 -2.87 3.05
CA ALA A 153 13.47 -2.45 2.05
C ALA A 153 14.37 -1.28 2.49
N GLY A 154 13.89 -0.40 3.37
CA GLY A 154 14.70 0.72 3.88
C GLY A 154 15.99 0.26 4.56
N LEU A 155 15.92 -0.73 5.45
CA LEU A 155 17.09 -1.29 6.11
C LEU A 155 17.87 -2.25 5.21
N ARG A 156 17.18 -3.02 4.35
CA ARG A 156 17.86 -3.90 3.37
C ARG A 156 18.86 -3.16 2.47
N THR A 157 18.64 -1.85 2.23
CA THR A 157 19.52 -1.04 1.38
C THR A 157 20.72 -0.43 2.11
N LEU A 158 20.76 -0.47 3.46
CA LEU A 158 21.87 0.09 4.26
C LEU A 158 23.07 -0.88 4.41
N GLY A 159 22.88 -2.15 4.08
CA GLY A 159 23.83 -3.23 4.38
C GLY A 159 23.64 -3.83 5.77
N ASP A 160 24.16 -5.03 5.95
CA ASP A 160 23.87 -5.88 7.12
C ASP A 160 24.38 -5.28 8.43
N GLU A 161 25.57 -4.68 8.43
CA GLU A 161 26.20 -4.10 9.63
C GLU A 161 25.38 -2.94 10.18
N THR A 162 25.11 -1.92 9.36
CA THR A 162 24.30 -0.74 9.76
C THR A 162 22.88 -1.12 10.14
N ALA A 163 22.28 -2.05 9.40
CA ALA A 163 20.93 -2.54 9.70
C ALA A 163 20.92 -3.24 11.08
N GLU A 164 21.90 -4.07 11.38
CA GLU A 164 21.97 -4.79 12.65
C GLU A 164 22.23 -3.86 13.84
N GLU A 165 23.04 -2.81 13.68
CA GLU A 165 23.23 -1.78 14.73
C GLU A 165 21.92 -1.09 15.08
N ILE A 166 21.11 -0.72 14.08
CA ILE A 166 19.78 -0.13 14.29
C ILE A 166 18.84 -1.13 14.98
N LEU A 167 18.80 -2.37 14.51
CA LEU A 167 17.96 -3.42 15.11
C LEU A 167 18.37 -3.72 16.54
N GLN A 168 19.67 -3.73 16.84
CA GLN A 168 20.14 -3.92 18.21
C GLN A 168 19.69 -2.78 19.13
N ALA A 169 19.79 -1.53 18.68
CA ALA A 169 19.28 -0.40 19.45
C ALA A 169 17.75 -0.49 19.70
N VAL A 170 16.99 -1.04 18.74
CA VAL A 170 15.55 -1.28 18.89
C VAL A 170 15.28 -2.42 19.89
N ARG A 171 16.07 -3.52 19.86
CA ARG A 171 15.97 -4.59 20.86
C ARG A 171 16.23 -4.06 22.28
N ASP A 172 17.25 -3.22 22.44
CA ASP A 172 17.58 -2.58 23.71
C ASP A 172 16.44 -1.67 24.17
N LEU A 173 15.86 -0.86 23.28
CA LEU A 173 14.69 -0.04 23.57
C LEU A 173 13.52 -0.88 24.09
N LEU A 174 13.17 -1.97 23.39
CA LEU A 174 12.04 -2.82 23.79
C LEU A 174 12.31 -3.52 25.12
N ARG A 175 13.53 -4.01 25.36
CA ARG A 175 13.92 -4.61 26.63
C ARG A 175 13.82 -3.62 27.81
N ASP A 176 14.26 -2.39 27.60
CA ASP A 176 14.43 -1.41 28.68
C ASP A 176 13.15 -0.59 28.95
N LYS A 177 12.28 -0.42 27.93
CA LYS A 177 11.12 0.47 28.02
C LYS A 177 9.76 -0.20 27.77
N SER A 178 9.73 -1.40 27.19
CA SER A 178 8.45 -2.05 26.86
C SER A 178 7.97 -2.99 27.96
N SER A 179 6.66 -2.96 28.23
CA SER A 179 5.97 -3.94 29.05
C SER A 179 5.42 -5.13 28.24
N LEU A 180 5.57 -5.09 26.92
CA LEU A 180 5.13 -6.14 25.99
C LEU A 180 6.13 -7.30 25.95
N LYS A 181 5.67 -8.47 25.49
CA LYS A 181 6.52 -9.64 25.29
C LYS A 181 7.34 -9.46 24.02
N SER A 182 8.65 -9.26 24.16
CA SER A 182 9.59 -9.19 23.04
C SER A 182 10.58 -10.35 23.08
N GLN A 183 11.09 -10.74 21.90
CA GLN A 183 12.19 -11.69 21.72
C GLN A 183 13.17 -11.10 20.71
N PRO A 184 14.51 -11.38 20.84
CA PRO A 184 15.50 -10.79 19.95
C PRO A 184 15.26 -11.11 18.47
N ASP A 185 14.81 -12.31 18.13
CA ASP A 185 14.50 -12.80 16.80
C ASP A 185 13.19 -12.22 16.21
N TRP A 186 12.41 -11.51 17.02
CA TRP A 186 11.21 -10.80 16.56
C TRP A 186 11.51 -9.36 16.10
N VAL A 187 12.74 -8.89 16.26
CA VAL A 187 13.24 -7.60 15.77
C VAL A 187 14.25 -7.90 14.66
N THR A 188 13.78 -7.84 13.43
CA THR A 188 14.54 -8.33 12.28
C THR A 188 14.27 -7.52 11.01
N VAL A 189 15.19 -7.62 10.05
CA VAL A 189 14.88 -7.25 8.66
C VAL A 189 14.05 -8.38 8.07
N LEU A 190 12.82 -8.06 7.65
CA LEU A 190 12.01 -9.01 6.89
C LEU A 190 12.63 -9.24 5.53
N ASP A 191 12.77 -10.50 5.12
CA ASP A 191 13.03 -10.78 3.72
C ASP A 191 11.83 -10.36 2.87
N GLY A 192 12.11 -9.98 1.61
CA GLY A 192 11.05 -9.44 0.76
C GLY A 192 9.97 -10.47 0.42
N THR A 193 10.32 -11.77 0.44
CA THR A 193 9.34 -12.84 0.20
C THR A 193 8.45 -13.07 1.42
N GLN A 194 8.97 -12.85 2.62
CA GLN A 194 8.17 -12.91 3.85
C GLN A 194 7.19 -11.74 3.92
N GLU A 195 7.66 -10.51 3.58
CA GLU A 195 6.83 -9.32 3.47
C GLU A 195 5.66 -9.55 2.49
N GLY A 196 5.95 -10.03 1.28
CA GLY A 196 4.94 -10.36 0.27
C GLY A 196 3.98 -11.48 0.69
N ALA A 197 4.48 -12.51 1.39
CA ALA A 197 3.64 -13.59 1.90
C ALA A 197 2.66 -13.08 2.98
N TYR A 198 3.11 -12.24 3.91
CA TYR A 198 2.23 -11.63 4.90
C TYR A 198 1.19 -10.72 4.26
N GLN A 199 1.58 -9.95 3.24
CA GLN A 199 0.64 -9.12 2.49
C GLN A 199 -0.46 -9.96 1.83
N TRP A 200 -0.09 -11.09 1.22
CA TRP A 200 -1.06 -12.03 0.64
C TRP A 200 -1.98 -12.64 1.70
N VAL A 201 -1.44 -13.04 2.85
CA VAL A 201 -2.22 -13.56 3.98
C VAL A 201 -3.22 -12.50 4.45
N THR A 202 -2.78 -11.26 4.65
CA THR A 202 -3.62 -10.12 5.06
C THR A 202 -4.85 -9.97 4.16
N ILE A 203 -4.63 -9.78 2.86
CA ILE A 203 -5.72 -9.52 1.91
C ILE A 203 -6.68 -10.72 1.86
N ASN A 204 -6.16 -11.94 1.75
CA ASN A 204 -7.00 -13.13 1.67
C ASN A 204 -7.72 -13.46 3.00
N TYR A 205 -7.14 -13.08 4.14
CA TYR A 205 -7.81 -13.15 5.44
C TYR A 205 -8.99 -12.18 5.50
N LEU A 206 -8.76 -10.90 5.20
CA LEU A 206 -9.80 -9.86 5.23
C LEU A 206 -10.95 -10.18 4.28
N LEU A 207 -10.66 -10.73 3.11
CA LEU A 207 -11.66 -11.18 2.13
C LEU A 207 -12.32 -12.51 2.48
N GLY A 208 -11.96 -13.16 3.60
CA GLY A 208 -12.50 -14.47 4.01
C GLY A 208 -12.18 -15.59 3.02
N ARG A 209 -11.02 -15.54 2.35
CA ARG A 209 -10.61 -16.49 1.31
C ARG A 209 -9.64 -17.56 1.79
N LEU A 210 -9.02 -17.38 2.98
CA LEU A 210 -8.17 -18.39 3.60
C LEU A 210 -8.97 -19.63 3.97
N GLY A 211 -8.39 -20.81 3.76
CA GLY A 211 -9.05 -22.11 3.90
C GLY A 211 -9.84 -22.57 2.66
N LYS A 212 -9.94 -21.72 1.62
CA LYS A 212 -10.55 -22.08 0.34
C LYS A 212 -9.49 -22.59 -0.66
N LYS A 213 -9.94 -23.24 -1.75
CA LYS A 213 -9.04 -23.62 -2.86
C LYS A 213 -8.25 -22.42 -3.35
N TYR A 214 -6.99 -22.63 -3.75
CA TYR A 214 -6.10 -21.57 -4.25
C TYR A 214 -6.73 -20.72 -5.39
N SER A 215 -7.53 -21.35 -6.25
CA SER A 215 -8.25 -20.68 -7.35
C SER A 215 -9.33 -19.69 -6.89
N LYS A 216 -9.65 -19.66 -5.60
CA LYS A 216 -10.59 -18.72 -4.97
C LYS A 216 -9.88 -17.63 -4.17
N THR A 217 -8.57 -17.67 -4.11
CA THR A 217 -7.75 -16.61 -3.51
C THR A 217 -7.50 -15.50 -4.52
N VAL A 218 -6.95 -14.38 -4.05
CA VAL A 218 -6.52 -13.27 -4.90
C VAL A 218 -5.01 -13.15 -4.86
N GLY A 219 -4.44 -12.65 -5.96
CA GLY A 219 -3.05 -12.22 -5.99
C GLY A 219 -2.90 -10.82 -5.43
N VAL A 220 -1.68 -10.49 -5.00
CA VAL A 220 -1.36 -9.20 -4.39
C VAL A 220 -0.09 -8.65 -5.02
N VAL A 221 -0.10 -7.33 -5.28
CA VAL A 221 1.08 -6.55 -5.61
C VAL A 221 1.15 -5.38 -4.64
N ASP A 222 2.23 -5.28 -3.90
CA ASP A 222 2.46 -4.23 -2.92
C ASP A 222 3.56 -3.29 -3.42
N LEU A 223 3.24 -2.02 -3.66
CA LEU A 223 4.19 -1.00 -4.05
C LEU A 223 4.65 -0.22 -2.83
N GLY A 224 5.74 -0.67 -2.23
CA GLY A 224 6.40 0.04 -1.14
C GLY A 224 7.29 1.19 -1.63
N GLY A 225 8.06 1.79 -0.70
CA GLY A 225 9.02 2.85 -1.02
C GLY A 225 10.29 2.32 -1.72
N GLY A 226 10.83 1.20 -1.23
CA GLY A 226 12.10 0.63 -1.69
C GLY A 226 11.95 -0.61 -2.57
N SER A 227 10.84 -1.34 -2.46
CA SER A 227 10.60 -2.59 -3.18
C SER A 227 9.15 -2.74 -3.61
N VAL A 228 8.92 -3.68 -4.53
CA VAL A 228 7.59 -4.18 -4.91
C VAL A 228 7.53 -5.65 -4.56
N GLN A 229 6.50 -6.08 -3.84
CA GLN A 229 6.22 -7.49 -3.60
C GLN A 229 5.08 -7.96 -4.50
N MET A 230 5.25 -9.12 -5.09
CA MET A 230 4.21 -9.81 -5.84
C MET A 230 4.01 -11.20 -5.25
N ALA A 231 2.77 -11.52 -4.88
CA ALA A 231 2.44 -12.81 -4.29
C ALA A 231 1.07 -13.32 -4.75
N TYR A 232 0.99 -14.61 -5.14
CA TYR A 232 -0.25 -15.28 -5.46
C TYR A 232 -0.13 -16.80 -5.36
N ALA A 233 -1.22 -17.48 -5.03
CA ALA A 233 -1.23 -18.92 -4.91
C ALA A 233 -1.22 -19.58 -6.30
N ILE A 234 -0.41 -20.61 -6.46
CA ILE A 234 -0.24 -21.40 -7.68
C ILE A 234 -0.62 -22.85 -7.47
N SER A 235 -0.75 -23.60 -8.57
CA SER A 235 -0.98 -25.04 -8.49
C SER A 235 0.27 -25.78 -7.98
N GLU A 236 0.10 -26.94 -7.38
CA GLU A 236 1.20 -27.81 -7.00
C GLU A 236 2.09 -28.18 -8.20
N SER A 237 1.47 -28.38 -9.36
CA SER A 237 2.19 -28.69 -10.61
C SER A 237 3.05 -27.53 -11.11
N ASP A 238 2.64 -26.27 -10.87
CA ASP A 238 3.44 -25.10 -11.23
C ASP A 238 4.51 -24.84 -10.20
N ALA A 239 4.24 -25.07 -8.91
CA ALA A 239 5.23 -25.04 -7.86
C ALA A 239 6.40 -26.02 -8.10
N ALA A 240 6.08 -27.21 -8.58
CA ALA A 240 7.09 -28.21 -8.94
C ALA A 240 7.98 -27.82 -10.13
N LYS A 241 7.55 -26.85 -10.97
CA LYS A 241 8.33 -26.29 -12.09
C LYS A 241 9.14 -25.06 -11.70
N SER A 242 9.08 -24.64 -10.44
CA SER A 242 9.83 -23.48 -9.95
C SER A 242 11.31 -23.65 -10.28
N PRO A 243 11.97 -22.59 -10.78
CA PRO A 243 13.41 -22.60 -10.98
C PRO A 243 14.12 -22.90 -9.66
N ARG A 244 15.22 -23.65 -9.75
CA ARG A 244 16.11 -23.86 -8.60
C ARG A 244 16.89 -22.57 -8.37
N THR A 245 16.90 -22.10 -7.14
CA THR A 245 17.74 -21.00 -6.69
C THR A 245 19.02 -21.56 -6.09
N SER A 246 20.10 -20.79 -6.14
CA SER A 246 21.37 -21.13 -5.50
C SER A 246 21.22 -21.12 -3.96
N ASP A 247 22.12 -21.79 -3.25
CA ASP A 247 22.12 -21.74 -1.78
C ASP A 247 22.29 -20.28 -1.31
N GLY A 248 21.37 -19.81 -0.48
CA GLY A 248 21.31 -18.43 0.01
C GLY A 248 20.43 -17.48 -0.80
N GLU A 249 19.93 -17.87 -1.98
CA GLU A 249 18.96 -17.08 -2.73
C GLU A 249 17.51 -17.34 -2.28
N GLU A 250 16.67 -16.31 -2.39
CA GLU A 250 15.24 -16.43 -2.06
C GLU A 250 14.54 -17.43 -2.99
N LYS A 251 13.80 -18.36 -2.39
CA LYS A 251 12.97 -19.32 -3.15
C LYS A 251 11.73 -18.61 -3.68
N TYR A 252 11.38 -18.88 -4.94
CA TYR A 252 10.19 -18.34 -5.58
C TYR A 252 8.87 -18.86 -5.02
N VAL A 253 8.87 -20.00 -4.32
CA VAL A 253 7.67 -20.66 -3.81
C VAL A 253 7.80 -20.92 -2.32
N LYS A 254 6.81 -20.42 -1.54
CA LYS A 254 6.63 -20.74 -0.13
C LYS A 254 5.42 -21.67 0.04
N GLU A 255 5.57 -22.67 0.92
CA GLU A 255 4.46 -23.52 1.34
C GLU A 255 3.84 -22.96 2.61
N LEU A 256 2.52 -22.74 2.61
CA LEU A 256 1.77 -22.24 3.74
C LEU A 256 0.62 -23.20 4.07
N LEU A 257 0.42 -23.48 5.37
CA LEU A 257 -0.74 -24.20 5.87
C LEU A 257 -1.63 -23.22 6.63
N LEU A 258 -2.76 -22.83 6.04
CA LEU A 258 -3.64 -21.82 6.59
C LEU A 258 -5.08 -22.34 6.65
N LYS A 259 -5.69 -22.33 7.84
CA LYS A 259 -7.05 -22.85 8.08
C LYS A 259 -7.25 -24.26 7.52
N GLY A 260 -6.25 -25.14 7.70
CA GLY A 260 -6.26 -26.53 7.23
C GLY A 260 -6.08 -26.73 5.73
N THR A 261 -5.80 -25.67 4.96
CA THR A 261 -5.55 -25.74 3.52
C THR A 261 -4.08 -25.43 3.23
N LYS A 262 -3.43 -26.33 2.46
CA LYS A 262 -2.06 -26.09 1.96
C LYS A 262 -2.10 -25.22 0.73
N TYR A 263 -1.26 -24.20 0.72
CA TYR A 263 -1.03 -23.30 -0.42
C TYR A 263 0.43 -23.36 -0.86
N TYR A 264 0.63 -23.36 -2.16
CA TYR A 264 1.91 -23.06 -2.80
C TYR A 264 1.85 -21.61 -3.26
N LEU A 265 2.59 -20.75 -2.58
CA LEU A 265 2.57 -19.32 -2.84
C LEU A 265 3.78 -18.92 -3.67
N TYR A 266 3.57 -18.53 -4.92
CA TYR A 266 4.58 -17.75 -5.63
C TYR A 266 4.71 -16.41 -4.91
N VAL A 267 5.93 -16.04 -4.60
CA VAL A 267 6.24 -14.74 -4.00
C VAL A 267 7.62 -14.29 -4.42
N HIS A 268 7.72 -13.02 -4.83
CA HIS A 268 8.99 -12.39 -5.15
C HIS A 268 8.98 -10.92 -4.74
N SER A 269 10.12 -10.44 -4.28
CA SER A 269 10.35 -9.03 -3.93
C SER A 269 11.34 -8.42 -4.91
N TYR A 270 10.89 -7.39 -5.61
CA TYR A 270 11.69 -6.60 -6.54
C TYR A 270 12.31 -5.42 -5.79
N LEU A 271 13.50 -5.61 -5.23
CA LEU A 271 14.26 -4.55 -4.58
C LEU A 271 14.66 -3.50 -5.63
N HIS A 272 14.64 -2.23 -5.25
CA HIS A 272 14.83 -1.04 -6.12
C HIS A 272 13.66 -0.70 -7.05
N TYR A 273 12.57 -1.47 -7.06
CA TYR A 273 11.37 -1.19 -7.85
C TYR A 273 10.30 -0.40 -7.09
N GLY A 274 10.45 -0.21 -5.77
CA GLY A 274 9.54 0.62 -4.99
C GLY A 274 9.56 2.08 -5.45
N LEU A 275 8.48 2.82 -5.19
CA LEU A 275 8.25 4.17 -5.72
C LEU A 275 9.42 5.14 -5.51
N LEU A 276 10.03 5.11 -4.31
CA LEU A 276 11.13 6.03 -3.98
C LEU A 276 12.46 5.55 -4.57
N ALA A 277 12.71 4.24 -4.52
CA ALA A 277 13.90 3.64 -5.10
C ALA A 277 13.93 3.77 -6.63
N ALA A 278 12.81 3.48 -7.29
CA ALA A 278 12.70 3.59 -8.75
C ALA A 278 13.02 5.01 -9.26
N ARG A 279 12.65 6.06 -8.51
CA ARG A 279 13.05 7.43 -8.85
C ARG A 279 14.57 7.61 -8.89
N ALA A 280 15.28 7.02 -7.92
CA ALA A 280 16.75 7.06 -7.88
C ALA A 280 17.33 6.28 -9.08
N GLU A 281 16.81 5.11 -9.39
CA GLU A 281 17.27 4.30 -10.54
C GLU A 281 17.04 5.00 -11.88
N ILE A 282 15.89 5.68 -12.05
CA ILE A 282 15.60 6.48 -13.25
C ILE A 282 16.58 7.64 -13.39
N LEU A 283 16.89 8.36 -12.29
CA LEU A 283 17.85 9.46 -12.31
C LEU A 283 19.29 9.01 -12.60
N LYS A 284 19.68 7.79 -12.19
CA LYS A 284 20.97 7.19 -12.55
C LYS A 284 21.09 6.99 -14.06
N VAL A 285 20.05 6.46 -14.70
CA VAL A 285 20.02 6.24 -16.17
C VAL A 285 20.06 7.55 -16.92
N ALA A 286 19.46 8.60 -16.38
CA ALA A 286 19.38 9.93 -17.00
C ALA A 286 20.67 10.76 -16.86
N GLU A 287 21.71 10.24 -16.19
CA GLU A 287 23.05 10.86 -16.06
C GLU A 287 23.04 12.35 -15.67
N GLY A 288 22.12 12.74 -14.77
CA GLY A 288 22.06 14.07 -14.17
C GLY A 288 21.08 15.07 -14.81
N SER A 289 20.56 14.81 -16.02
CA SER A 289 19.48 15.60 -16.62
C SER A 289 18.42 14.68 -17.20
N SER A 290 17.17 14.80 -16.74
CA SER A 290 16.11 13.83 -17.02
C SER A 290 14.91 14.48 -17.70
N SER A 291 14.40 13.79 -18.72
CA SER A 291 13.12 14.07 -19.35
C SER A 291 11.92 13.82 -18.43
N CYS A 292 12.13 13.15 -17.29
CA CYS A 292 11.13 12.95 -16.24
C CYS A 292 11.01 14.16 -15.28
N VAL A 293 11.92 15.13 -15.37
CA VAL A 293 11.97 16.31 -14.49
C VAL A 293 11.53 17.55 -15.28
N LEU A 294 10.72 18.40 -14.63
CA LEU A 294 10.20 19.62 -15.26
C LEU A 294 11.32 20.58 -15.62
N ASN A 295 11.17 21.27 -16.75
CA ASN A 295 12.10 22.33 -17.17
C ASN A 295 12.23 23.41 -16.09
N GLY A 296 13.46 23.88 -15.88
CA GLY A 296 13.79 24.87 -14.86
C GLY A 296 13.95 24.33 -13.45
N TYR A 297 13.65 23.05 -13.21
CA TYR A 297 13.96 22.42 -11.93
C TYR A 297 15.44 21.98 -11.92
N HIS A 298 16.16 22.38 -10.87
CA HIS A 298 17.53 21.97 -10.58
C HIS A 298 17.61 21.58 -9.10
N GLY A 299 17.97 20.35 -8.82
CA GLY A 299 18.02 19.86 -7.44
C GLY A 299 18.65 18.50 -7.31
N THR A 300 18.59 17.98 -6.10
CA THR A 300 19.10 16.65 -5.75
C THR A 300 17.99 15.83 -5.12
N TYR A 301 17.80 14.63 -5.59
CA TYR A 301 16.92 13.63 -4.98
C TYR A 301 17.75 12.80 -4.00
N LYS A 302 17.30 12.70 -2.74
CA LYS A 302 17.97 11.92 -1.70
C LYS A 302 17.18 10.65 -1.41
N TYR A 303 17.86 9.51 -1.48
CA TYR A 303 17.25 8.23 -1.17
C TYR A 303 18.33 7.19 -0.77
N GLY A 304 18.08 6.40 0.30
CA GLY A 304 18.94 5.30 0.73
C GLY A 304 20.39 5.72 1.04
N GLY A 305 20.58 6.91 1.61
CA GLY A 305 21.91 7.49 1.88
C GLY A 305 22.62 8.06 0.64
N GLY A 306 22.05 7.87 -0.58
CA GLY A 306 22.59 8.41 -1.83
C GLY A 306 21.98 9.75 -2.21
N GLU A 307 22.71 10.50 -3.03
CA GLU A 307 22.28 11.77 -3.64
C GLU A 307 22.30 11.64 -5.17
N PHE A 308 21.18 11.96 -5.81
CA PHE A 308 20.99 11.81 -7.26
C PHE A 308 20.66 13.17 -7.87
N PRO A 309 21.45 13.70 -8.79
CA PRO A 309 21.12 14.94 -9.50
C PRO A 309 19.77 14.81 -10.21
N ALA A 310 18.90 15.79 -10.01
CA ALA A 310 17.55 15.82 -10.59
C ALA A 310 17.36 17.15 -11.30
N ASN A 311 17.82 17.23 -12.54
CA ASN A 311 17.73 18.45 -13.35
C ASN A 311 16.80 18.21 -14.53
N GLY A 312 15.95 19.21 -14.84
CA GLY A 312 15.10 19.21 -16.01
C GLY A 312 15.90 19.52 -17.27
N LEU A 313 15.54 18.88 -18.39
CA LEU A 313 16.10 19.20 -19.69
C LEU A 313 15.65 20.58 -20.15
N PRO A 314 16.50 21.35 -20.90
CA PRO A 314 16.09 22.62 -21.50
C PRO A 314 14.91 22.48 -22.48
N SER A 315 14.78 21.32 -23.13
CA SER A 315 13.65 20.97 -24.01
C SER A 315 12.34 20.74 -23.25
N GLY A 316 12.39 20.64 -21.94
CA GLY A 316 11.25 20.30 -21.08
C GLY A 316 11.08 18.82 -20.83
N ALA A 317 10.07 18.49 -20.01
CA ALA A 317 9.69 17.10 -19.75
C ALA A 317 9.04 16.47 -20.99
N SER A 318 9.40 15.21 -21.24
CA SER A 318 8.87 14.43 -22.36
C SER A 318 8.39 13.07 -21.84
N PHE A 319 7.09 12.78 -21.97
CA PHE A 319 6.55 11.49 -21.52
C PHE A 319 7.22 10.31 -22.26
N ALA A 320 7.42 10.40 -23.57
CA ALA A 320 7.98 9.31 -24.35
C ALA A 320 9.43 9.00 -23.96
N GLU A 321 10.25 10.04 -23.78
CA GLU A 321 11.65 9.89 -23.36
C GLU A 321 11.75 9.43 -21.90
N CYS A 322 10.96 10.03 -21.00
CA CYS A 322 10.86 9.60 -19.62
C CYS A 322 10.45 8.13 -19.52
N ARG A 323 9.45 7.69 -20.30
CA ARG A 323 9.04 6.28 -20.36
C ARG A 323 10.19 5.39 -20.83
N SER A 324 10.97 5.81 -21.82
CA SER A 324 12.14 5.06 -22.27
C SER A 324 13.20 4.90 -21.16
N ASP A 325 13.46 5.95 -20.39
CA ASP A 325 14.39 5.89 -19.27
C ASP A 325 13.88 4.99 -18.15
N VAL A 326 12.57 5.03 -17.86
CA VAL A 326 11.91 4.11 -16.90
C VAL A 326 12.03 2.66 -17.34
N VAL A 327 11.77 2.34 -18.60
CA VAL A 327 11.89 0.98 -19.16
C VAL A 327 13.31 0.45 -18.98
N LYS A 328 14.32 1.28 -19.27
CA LYS A 328 15.76 0.93 -19.06
C LYS A 328 16.07 0.73 -17.58
N ALA A 329 15.69 1.70 -16.73
CA ALA A 329 15.97 1.66 -15.28
C ALA A 329 15.36 0.43 -14.61
N LEU A 330 14.15 0.05 -14.98
CA LEU A 330 13.41 -1.09 -14.44
C LEU A 330 13.65 -2.39 -15.22
N ARG A 331 14.48 -2.38 -16.25
CA ARG A 331 14.83 -3.55 -17.07
C ARG A 331 13.59 -4.33 -17.55
N VAL A 332 12.57 -3.59 -17.99
CA VAL A 332 11.28 -4.17 -18.40
C VAL A 332 11.43 -5.07 -19.62
N ASP A 333 12.30 -4.67 -20.56
CA ASP A 333 12.57 -5.37 -21.82
C ASP A 333 13.78 -6.31 -21.73
N GLU A 334 14.07 -6.86 -20.55
CA GLU A 334 15.19 -7.80 -20.39
C GLU A 334 14.99 -9.03 -21.29
N PRO A 335 15.85 -9.23 -22.31
CA PRO A 335 15.66 -10.30 -23.29
C PRO A 335 15.93 -11.70 -22.73
N ALA A 336 16.59 -11.79 -21.57
CA ALA A 336 17.00 -13.04 -20.98
C ALA A 336 15.94 -13.64 -20.05
N CYS A 337 14.72 -13.88 -20.56
CA CYS A 337 13.79 -14.77 -19.89
C CYS A 337 14.23 -16.21 -20.09
N THR A 338 15.01 -16.75 -19.17
CA THR A 338 15.44 -18.17 -19.19
C THR A 338 14.32 -19.13 -18.76
N HIS A 339 13.22 -18.59 -18.27
CA HIS A 339 12.03 -19.30 -17.82
C HIS A 339 10.88 -19.06 -18.82
N MET A 340 9.98 -19.99 -18.97
CA MET A 340 8.88 -19.91 -19.95
C MET A 340 8.05 -18.63 -19.90
N LYS A 341 8.01 -17.97 -18.72
CA LYS A 341 7.32 -16.69 -18.48
C LYS A 341 8.07 -15.91 -17.41
N CYS A 342 8.40 -14.67 -17.71
CA CYS A 342 9.10 -13.78 -16.77
C CYS A 342 8.32 -12.48 -16.52
N THR A 343 8.66 -11.84 -15.41
CA THR A 343 8.32 -10.47 -15.07
C THR A 343 9.52 -9.55 -15.32
N PHE A 344 9.69 -8.50 -14.54
CA PHE A 344 10.83 -7.58 -14.65
C PHE A 344 12.17 -8.30 -14.46
N ALA A 345 13.21 -7.80 -15.13
CA ALA A 345 14.58 -8.30 -15.04
C ALA A 345 14.73 -9.81 -15.24
N GLY A 346 13.90 -10.42 -16.04
CA GLY A 346 13.97 -11.84 -16.34
C GLY A 346 13.53 -12.78 -15.20
N VAL A 347 12.92 -12.25 -14.15
CA VAL A 347 12.43 -13.03 -12.98
C VAL A 347 11.25 -13.91 -13.38
N TRP A 348 11.29 -15.20 -13.00
CA TRP A 348 10.17 -16.11 -13.21
C TRP A 348 8.87 -15.59 -12.59
N ASN A 349 7.77 -15.66 -13.33
CA ASN A 349 6.49 -15.08 -12.90
C ASN A 349 5.56 -16.06 -12.16
N GLY A 350 6.04 -17.20 -11.71
CA GLY A 350 5.19 -18.18 -11.01
C GLY A 350 4.33 -19.07 -11.92
N GLY A 351 4.42 -18.92 -13.24
CA GLY A 351 3.65 -19.71 -14.22
C GLY A 351 2.23 -19.17 -14.48
N GLY A 352 1.70 -18.29 -13.68
CA GLY A 352 0.34 -17.74 -13.80
C GLY A 352 -0.74 -18.64 -13.19
N GLY A 353 -1.98 -18.52 -13.65
CA GLY A 353 -3.07 -19.39 -13.24
C GLY A 353 -4.19 -18.70 -12.45
N ASP A 354 -5.05 -19.51 -11.83
CA ASP A 354 -6.30 -19.01 -11.21
C ASP A 354 -6.08 -18.09 -10.01
N GLY A 355 -5.01 -18.28 -9.23
CA GLY A 355 -4.69 -17.43 -8.08
C GLY A 355 -4.21 -16.03 -8.47
N GLN A 356 -3.90 -15.83 -9.76
CA GLN A 356 -3.44 -14.58 -10.34
C GLN A 356 -4.56 -13.79 -11.05
N LYS A 357 -5.73 -14.38 -11.27
CA LYS A 357 -6.82 -13.78 -12.07
C LYS A 357 -7.35 -12.47 -11.52
N ASN A 358 -7.43 -12.34 -10.21
CA ASN A 358 -7.86 -11.14 -9.50
C ASN A 358 -6.68 -10.61 -8.70
N LEU A 359 -6.21 -9.41 -9.04
CA LEU A 359 -5.10 -8.76 -8.37
C LEU A 359 -5.57 -7.61 -7.49
N PHE A 360 -5.11 -7.63 -6.27
CA PHE A 360 -5.22 -6.51 -5.34
C PHE A 360 -3.88 -5.78 -5.30
N VAL A 361 -3.89 -4.52 -5.71
CA VAL A 361 -2.70 -3.66 -5.75
C VAL A 361 -2.79 -2.63 -4.63
N ALA A 362 -1.79 -2.61 -3.75
CA ALA A 362 -1.83 -1.92 -2.46
C ALA A 362 -0.78 -0.82 -2.34
N SER A 363 -0.82 -0.09 -1.22
CA SER A 363 0.14 0.92 -0.79
C SER A 363 0.24 2.10 -1.76
N PHE A 364 1.40 2.45 -2.29
CA PHE A 364 1.56 3.60 -3.16
C PHE A 364 0.77 3.55 -4.46
N PHE A 365 0.31 2.39 -4.92
CA PHE A 365 -0.62 2.32 -6.05
C PHE A 365 -1.90 3.08 -5.74
N PHE A 366 -2.48 2.85 -4.57
CA PHE A 366 -3.69 3.56 -4.15
C PHE A 366 -3.42 5.05 -3.95
N ASP A 367 -2.34 5.42 -3.23
CA ASP A 367 -2.04 6.81 -2.92
C ASP A 367 -1.79 7.62 -4.19
N ARG A 368 -1.05 7.07 -5.17
CA ARG A 368 -0.81 7.75 -6.45
C ARG A 368 -2.08 7.88 -7.29
N ALA A 369 -2.91 6.82 -7.36
CA ALA A 369 -4.18 6.89 -8.07
C ALA A 369 -5.14 7.92 -7.45
N ALA A 370 -5.18 8.01 -6.12
CA ALA A 370 -5.99 8.98 -5.39
C ALA A 370 -5.54 10.43 -5.61
N GLU A 371 -4.22 10.68 -5.64
CA GLU A 371 -3.67 12.01 -5.91
C GLU A 371 -3.89 12.48 -7.34
N MET A 372 -3.91 11.55 -8.28
CA MET A 372 -4.00 11.84 -9.70
C MET A 372 -5.43 12.06 -10.20
N GLN A 373 -6.43 12.32 -9.41
CA GLN A 373 -7.88 12.56 -9.64
C GLN A 373 -8.39 12.67 -11.11
N THR A 374 -7.49 12.63 -12.08
CA THR A 374 -7.68 12.88 -13.50
C THR A 374 -7.33 11.69 -14.40
N ILE A 375 -6.90 10.55 -13.86
CA ILE A 375 -6.59 9.40 -14.70
C ILE A 375 -7.86 8.59 -14.88
N PRO A 376 -8.30 8.38 -16.15
CA PRO A 376 -9.23 7.31 -16.45
C PRO A 376 -8.66 6.02 -15.86
N THR A 377 -9.46 5.29 -15.10
CA THR A 377 -9.09 4.06 -14.38
C THR A 377 -8.60 2.93 -15.30
N ASP A 378 -8.57 3.17 -16.60
CA ASP A 378 -8.18 2.23 -17.65
C ASP A 378 -6.70 2.34 -18.08
N LYS A 379 -5.90 3.35 -17.60
CA LYS A 379 -4.51 3.52 -18.06
C LYS A 379 -3.42 3.90 -17.05
N PRO A 380 -3.56 3.80 -15.73
CA PRO A 380 -2.56 4.41 -14.82
C PRO A 380 -1.29 3.60 -14.56
N ILE A 381 -1.17 2.36 -15.03
CA ILE A 381 -0.10 1.46 -14.56
C ILE A 381 0.46 0.62 -15.73
N GLU A 382 0.44 1.14 -16.94
CA GLU A 382 0.88 0.40 -18.15
C GLU A 382 2.25 -0.30 -17.96
N LEU A 383 3.25 0.38 -17.42
CA LEU A 383 4.60 -0.18 -17.26
C LEU A 383 4.68 -1.35 -16.26
N LEU A 384 3.94 -1.28 -15.17
CA LEU A 384 3.87 -2.38 -14.21
C LEU A 384 2.98 -3.51 -14.69
N ILE A 385 1.90 -3.18 -15.39
CA ILE A 385 0.97 -4.15 -15.96
C ILE A 385 1.62 -4.93 -17.11
N ASP A 386 2.39 -4.28 -17.99
CA ASP A 386 3.10 -4.95 -19.09
C ASP A 386 4.04 -6.05 -18.58
N GLY A 387 4.73 -5.81 -17.46
CA GLY A 387 5.58 -6.81 -16.81
C GLY A 387 4.80 -7.93 -16.10
N LEU A 388 3.56 -7.69 -15.69
CA LEU A 388 2.75 -8.65 -14.94
C LEU A 388 1.91 -9.58 -15.85
N GLY A 389 1.72 -9.24 -17.11
CA GLY A 389 0.91 -9.98 -18.09
C GLY A 389 -0.58 -9.61 -18.08
N PRO A 390 -1.42 -10.27 -18.89
CA PRO A 390 -2.82 -9.92 -19.04
C PRO A 390 -3.63 -10.31 -17.78
N TRP A 391 -4.19 -9.34 -17.11
CA TRP A 391 -5.04 -9.50 -15.93
C TRP A 391 -6.51 -9.35 -16.29
N GLN A 392 -7.37 -10.10 -15.63
CA GLN A 392 -8.81 -9.98 -15.82
C GLN A 392 -9.42 -8.89 -14.95
N GLU A 393 -8.89 -8.68 -13.74
CA GLU A 393 -9.42 -7.72 -12.79
C GLU A 393 -8.32 -7.22 -11.84
N ILE A 394 -8.17 -5.90 -11.75
CA ILE A 394 -7.24 -5.22 -10.82
C ILE A 394 -8.06 -4.37 -9.86
N THR A 395 -7.87 -4.56 -8.57
CA THR A 395 -8.50 -3.77 -7.50
C THR A 395 -7.45 -2.96 -6.76
N LEU A 396 -7.56 -1.64 -6.81
CA LEU A 396 -6.76 -0.74 -5.98
C LEU A 396 -7.27 -0.76 -4.55
N VAL A 397 -6.38 -0.97 -3.58
CA VAL A 397 -6.78 -1.13 -2.19
C VAL A 397 -5.84 -0.41 -1.23
N LYS A 398 -6.41 0.32 -0.26
CA LYS A 398 -5.71 0.84 0.93
C LYS A 398 -6.24 0.16 2.19
N LYS A 399 -7.55 0.03 2.29
CA LYS A 399 -8.24 -0.68 3.37
C LYS A 399 -9.23 -1.65 2.80
N VAL A 400 -9.48 -2.73 3.52
CA VAL A 400 -10.46 -3.76 3.17
C VAL A 400 -11.54 -3.80 4.24
N GLN A 401 -12.80 -3.90 3.81
CA GLN A 401 -13.93 -4.08 4.72
C GLN A 401 -13.84 -5.44 5.40
N TYR A 402 -13.86 -5.46 6.73
CA TYR A 402 -13.95 -6.66 7.55
C TYR A 402 -15.05 -6.47 8.59
N GLY A 403 -16.16 -7.19 8.44
CA GLY A 403 -17.35 -6.94 9.25
C GLY A 403 -17.90 -5.52 9.04
N ASP A 404 -17.94 -4.74 10.09
CA ASP A 404 -18.46 -3.37 10.14
C ASP A 404 -17.37 -2.28 10.07
N ALA A 405 -16.10 -2.65 9.98
CA ALA A 405 -14.98 -1.70 9.98
C ALA A 405 -14.01 -1.91 8.81
N LEU A 406 -13.20 -0.90 8.54
CA LEU A 406 -12.14 -0.90 7.55
C LEU A 406 -10.80 -1.20 8.22
N VAL A 407 -10.06 -2.18 7.69
CA VAL A 407 -8.72 -2.58 8.18
C VAL A 407 -7.69 -2.27 7.11
N GLU A 408 -6.52 -1.79 7.52
CA GLU A 408 -5.41 -1.48 6.61
C GLU A 408 -4.99 -2.74 5.84
N ALA A 409 -4.86 -2.60 4.53
CA ALA A 409 -4.47 -3.70 3.64
C ALA A 409 -2.94 -3.79 3.58
N ALA A 410 -2.29 -4.07 4.71
CA ALA A 410 -0.85 -4.05 4.87
C ALA A 410 -0.32 -5.33 5.56
N TRP A 411 0.92 -5.71 5.25
CA TRP A 411 1.56 -6.94 5.71
C TRP A 411 1.56 -7.17 7.25
N PRO A 412 1.52 -6.14 8.12
CA PRO A 412 1.54 -6.35 9.58
C PRO A 412 0.43 -7.25 10.10
N LEU A 413 -0.78 -7.21 9.51
CA LEU A 413 -1.85 -8.11 9.93
C LEU A 413 -1.50 -9.58 9.67
N GLY A 414 -0.85 -9.89 8.54
CA GLY A 414 -0.39 -11.26 8.24
C GLY A 414 0.61 -11.77 9.27
N SER A 415 1.55 -10.90 9.68
CA SER A 415 2.50 -11.19 10.77
C SER A 415 1.81 -11.32 12.12
N ALA A 416 0.79 -10.49 12.41
CA ALA A 416 0.02 -10.58 13.64
C ALA A 416 -0.78 -11.89 13.75
N ILE A 417 -1.37 -12.34 12.64
CA ILE A 417 -2.08 -13.64 12.58
C ILE A 417 -1.12 -14.79 12.88
N GLU A 418 0.08 -14.76 12.28
CA GLU A 418 1.10 -15.77 12.54
C GLU A 418 1.47 -15.82 14.03
N VAL A 419 1.88 -14.68 14.62
CA VAL A 419 2.34 -14.66 16.01
C VAL A 419 1.22 -14.96 17.00
N ALA A 420 -0.01 -14.53 16.72
CA ALA A 420 -1.17 -14.85 17.56
C ALA A 420 -1.58 -16.33 17.46
N SER A 421 -1.23 -17.03 16.38
CA SER A 421 -1.48 -18.48 16.24
C SER A 421 -0.50 -19.35 17.03
N LEU A 422 0.61 -18.76 17.51
CA LEU A 422 1.65 -19.43 18.30
C LEU A 422 1.47 -19.26 19.81
N THR A 423 0.55 -18.38 20.22
CA THR A 423 0.23 -18.09 21.63
C THR A 423 -1.06 -18.74 22.06
#